data_9fd8a9fe3c8ba6b3ecf10c95fcc91501
#
_entry.id   9fd8a9fe3c8ba6b3ecf10c95fcc91501
#
_cell.length_a   1.000
_cell.length_b   1.000
_cell.length_c   1.000
_cell.angle_alpha   90.00
_cell.angle_beta   90.00
_cell.angle_gamma   90.00
#
_symmetry.space_group_name_H-M   'P 1'
#
loop_
_entity.id
_entity.type
_entity.pdbx_description
1 polymer ?
#
loop_
_entity_poly.entity_id
_entity_poly.type
_entity_poly.pdbx_seq_one_letter_code
_entity_poly.pdbx_strand_id
1 'polypeptide(L)'
;LFLLPSAQTRDKTSVNPSQMVKMISHLKDQFDYVILDCPAGIEQGFQNAIAGADRALVVTTPEVSAIRDADRIIGLLEANEIHKIDLIINRIRHDMVKRGDMMSSEDVVDILSLPLIGLVPDDENVVIATNQGEPLVGSNTLAGKAYQNICYRVLGREVPFMDLEKGISFWARVSGIFHKS
;
A
#
# COMPACT_ATOMS: atom_id res chain seq x y z
N LEU A 1 -7.38 18.16 -1.47
CA LEU A 1 -7.87 16.78 -1.48
C LEU A 1 -9.39 16.78 -1.54
N PHE A 2 -9.96 16.02 -2.45
CA PHE A 2 -11.40 15.80 -2.59
C PHE A 2 -11.68 14.32 -2.33
N LEU A 3 -12.83 14.02 -1.72
CA LEU A 3 -13.29 12.67 -1.46
C LEU A 3 -14.65 12.46 -2.12
N LEU A 4 -14.76 11.44 -2.96
CA LEU A 4 -16.00 10.98 -3.54
C LEU A 4 -16.40 9.66 -2.88
N PRO A 5 -17.27 9.65 -1.87
CA PRO A 5 -17.68 8.43 -1.20
C PRO A 5 -18.62 7.60 -2.06
N SER A 6 -18.49 6.28 -2.02
CA SER A 6 -19.50 5.40 -2.61
C SER A 6 -20.78 5.38 -1.78
N ALA A 7 -21.93 5.15 -2.45
CA ALA A 7 -23.20 5.07 -1.76
C ALA A 7 -23.28 3.84 -0.84
N GLN A 8 -23.45 4.05 0.46
CA GLN A 8 -23.54 2.97 1.45
C GLN A 8 -24.90 2.25 1.46
N THR A 9 -25.93 2.86 0.88
CA THR A 9 -27.32 2.39 0.96
C THR A 9 -27.87 1.82 -0.34
N ARG A 10 -27.11 1.87 -1.42
CA ARG A 10 -27.50 1.29 -2.72
C ARG A 10 -26.83 -0.06 -2.94
N ASP A 11 -27.48 -0.91 -3.74
CA ASP A 11 -26.94 -2.20 -4.16
C ASP A 11 -25.55 -2.01 -4.80
N LYS A 12 -24.62 -2.90 -4.47
CA LYS A 12 -23.23 -2.93 -5.00
C LYS A 12 -23.19 -3.00 -6.54
N THR A 13 -24.28 -3.40 -7.18
CA THR A 13 -24.45 -3.48 -8.64
C THR A 13 -24.93 -2.17 -9.28
N SER A 14 -25.14 -1.10 -8.50
CA SER A 14 -25.66 0.18 -9.00
C SER A 14 -24.73 0.90 -9.97
N VAL A 15 -23.44 0.58 -9.97
CA VAL A 15 -22.43 1.14 -10.85
C VAL A 15 -21.78 0.00 -11.63
N ASN A 16 -21.64 0.16 -12.95
CA ASN A 16 -20.97 -0.79 -13.81
C ASN A 16 -19.62 -0.24 -14.32
N PRO A 17 -18.74 -1.10 -14.87
CA PRO A 17 -17.43 -0.70 -15.34
C PRO A 17 -17.46 0.47 -16.35
N SER A 18 -18.41 0.47 -17.29
CA SER A 18 -18.49 1.52 -18.30
C SER A 18 -18.86 2.90 -17.72
N GLN A 19 -19.66 2.93 -16.65
CA GLN A 19 -19.97 4.17 -15.92
C GLN A 19 -18.72 4.64 -15.15
N MET A 20 -17.96 3.72 -14.56
CA MET A 20 -16.69 4.05 -13.90
C MET A 20 -15.68 4.65 -14.87
N VAL A 21 -15.50 4.06 -16.05
CA VAL A 21 -14.62 4.60 -17.10
C VAL A 21 -15.01 6.05 -17.45
N LYS A 22 -16.29 6.31 -17.68
CA LYS A 22 -16.77 7.68 -18.01
C LYS A 22 -16.51 8.66 -16.86
N MET A 23 -16.78 8.28 -15.64
CA MET A 23 -16.55 9.10 -14.46
C MET A 23 -15.07 9.42 -14.29
N ILE A 24 -14.21 8.40 -14.37
CA ILE A 24 -12.77 8.55 -14.20
C ILE A 24 -12.18 9.40 -15.31
N SER A 25 -12.60 9.22 -16.58
CA SER A 25 -12.17 10.06 -17.69
C SER A 25 -12.48 11.53 -17.44
N HIS A 26 -13.68 11.83 -16.92
CA HIS A 26 -14.06 13.20 -16.59
C HIS A 26 -13.24 13.79 -15.42
N LEU A 27 -12.89 12.96 -14.44
CA LEU A 27 -12.06 13.39 -13.32
C LEU A 27 -10.60 13.62 -13.73
N LYS A 28 -10.07 12.83 -14.66
CA LYS A 28 -8.71 12.99 -15.20
C LYS A 28 -8.49 14.37 -15.87
N ASP A 29 -9.53 14.97 -16.40
CA ASP A 29 -9.46 16.31 -16.97
C ASP A 29 -9.38 17.43 -15.92
N GLN A 30 -9.71 17.13 -14.65
CA GLN A 30 -9.83 18.10 -13.57
C GLN A 30 -8.78 17.94 -12.48
N PHE A 31 -8.16 16.77 -12.37
CA PHE A 31 -7.24 16.43 -11.27
C PHE A 31 -5.95 15.80 -11.81
N ASP A 32 -4.83 16.16 -11.20
CA ASP A 32 -3.51 15.58 -11.52
C ASP A 32 -3.45 14.08 -11.15
N TYR A 33 -4.16 13.68 -10.10
CA TYR A 33 -4.24 12.30 -9.62
C TYR A 33 -5.67 11.95 -9.21
N VAL A 34 -6.13 10.79 -9.69
CA VAL A 34 -7.38 10.17 -9.27
C VAL A 34 -7.03 8.83 -8.62
N ILE A 35 -7.28 8.70 -7.33
CA ILE A 35 -6.99 7.47 -6.57
C ILE A 35 -8.30 6.73 -6.35
N LEU A 36 -8.32 5.46 -6.77
CA LEU A 36 -9.45 4.55 -6.59
C LEU A 36 -9.12 3.61 -5.43
N ASP A 37 -9.83 3.78 -4.31
CA ASP A 37 -9.75 2.84 -3.19
C ASP A 37 -10.54 1.58 -3.55
N CYS A 38 -9.80 0.48 -3.72
CA CYS A 38 -10.35 -0.77 -4.20
C CYS A 38 -10.77 -1.65 -3.01
N PRO A 39 -12.01 -2.16 -2.98
CA PRO A 39 -12.43 -3.09 -1.93
C PRO A 39 -11.65 -4.39 -2.00
N ALA A 40 -11.56 -5.10 -0.88
CA ALA A 40 -10.99 -6.44 -0.84
C ALA A 40 -11.79 -7.42 -1.70
N GLY A 41 -11.08 -8.38 -2.31
CA GLY A 41 -11.67 -9.40 -3.18
C GLY A 41 -11.62 -9.03 -4.66
N ILE A 42 -12.24 -9.88 -5.48
CA ILE A 42 -12.17 -9.82 -6.96
C ILE A 42 -13.54 -9.64 -7.62
N GLU A 43 -14.53 -9.28 -6.82
CA GLU A 43 -15.93 -9.14 -7.27
C GLU A 43 -16.16 -7.84 -8.05
N GLN A 44 -17.44 -7.47 -8.21
CA GLN A 44 -17.87 -6.29 -8.97
C GLN A 44 -17.15 -4.99 -8.56
N GLY A 45 -16.87 -4.80 -7.27
CA GLY A 45 -16.17 -3.62 -6.77
C GLY A 45 -14.75 -3.50 -7.32
N PHE A 46 -14.03 -4.62 -7.36
CA PHE A 46 -12.70 -4.71 -7.98
C PHE A 46 -12.77 -4.43 -9.49
N GLN A 47 -13.70 -5.08 -10.21
CA GLN A 47 -13.89 -4.87 -11.65
C GLN A 47 -14.21 -3.41 -11.99
N ASN A 48 -15.02 -2.75 -11.17
CA ASN A 48 -15.32 -1.34 -11.31
C ASN A 48 -14.09 -0.45 -11.07
N ALA A 49 -13.29 -0.76 -10.04
CA ALA A 49 -12.10 0.03 -9.71
C ALA A 49 -11.05 -0.04 -10.82
N ILE A 50 -10.79 -1.22 -11.37
CA ILE A 50 -9.75 -1.40 -12.40
C ILE A 50 -10.17 -0.88 -13.79
N ALA A 51 -11.47 -0.81 -14.09
CA ALA A 51 -11.97 -0.50 -15.44
C ALA A 51 -11.50 0.85 -16.01
N GLY A 52 -11.15 1.82 -15.16
CA GLY A 52 -10.68 3.14 -15.60
C GLY A 52 -9.26 3.47 -15.12
N ALA A 53 -8.59 2.52 -14.49
CA ALA A 53 -7.27 2.75 -13.91
C ALA A 53 -6.17 2.63 -14.98
N ASP A 54 -5.14 3.50 -14.89
CA ASP A 54 -3.96 3.44 -15.76
C ASP A 54 -2.78 2.74 -15.05
N ARG A 55 -2.85 2.63 -13.73
CA ARG A 55 -1.79 2.09 -12.86
C ARG A 55 -2.41 1.44 -11.65
N ALA A 56 -1.79 0.39 -11.15
CA ALA A 56 -2.17 -0.26 -9.90
C ALA A 56 -1.04 -0.21 -8.88
N LEU A 57 -1.41 -0.03 -7.61
CA LEU A 57 -0.52 -0.21 -6.47
C LEU A 57 -1.00 -1.45 -5.71
N VAL A 58 -0.27 -2.54 -5.81
CA VAL A 58 -0.56 -3.78 -5.09
C VAL A 58 0.06 -3.69 -3.71
N VAL A 59 -0.78 -3.72 -2.68
CA VAL A 59 -0.35 -3.68 -1.27
C VAL A 59 -0.53 -5.06 -0.67
N THR A 60 0.56 -5.65 -0.18
CA THR A 60 0.55 -6.97 0.46
C THR A 60 1.35 -6.97 1.76
N THR A 61 1.22 -8.01 2.56
CA THR A 61 2.07 -8.29 3.71
C THR A 61 3.01 -9.46 3.38
N PRO A 62 4.17 -9.60 4.06
CA PRO A 62 5.14 -10.67 3.77
C PRO A 62 4.73 -12.01 4.40
N GLU A 63 3.50 -12.42 4.13
CA GLU A 63 2.88 -13.66 4.59
C GLU A 63 2.45 -14.51 3.39
N VAL A 64 2.63 -15.82 3.44
CA VAL A 64 2.38 -16.74 2.32
C VAL A 64 0.97 -16.59 1.72
N SER A 65 -0.05 -16.46 2.57
CA SER A 65 -1.44 -16.27 2.12
C SER A 65 -1.64 -14.96 1.37
N ALA A 66 -1.11 -13.86 1.91
CA ALA A 66 -1.21 -12.53 1.31
C ALA A 66 -0.46 -12.46 -0.03
N ILE A 67 0.70 -13.11 -0.13
CA ILE A 67 1.47 -13.19 -1.38
C ILE A 67 0.69 -13.95 -2.45
N ARG A 68 0.03 -15.08 -2.12
CA ARG A 68 -0.81 -15.82 -3.08
C ARG A 68 -2.01 -14.99 -3.56
N ASP A 69 -2.62 -14.23 -2.67
CA ASP A 69 -3.72 -13.34 -3.03
C ASP A 69 -3.23 -12.20 -3.92
N ALA A 70 -2.06 -11.62 -3.62
CA ALA A 70 -1.43 -10.60 -4.45
C ALA A 70 -1.10 -11.12 -5.86
N ASP A 71 -0.50 -12.31 -5.98
CA ASP A 71 -0.18 -12.94 -7.26
C ASP A 71 -1.45 -13.12 -8.12
N ARG A 72 -2.53 -13.59 -7.52
CA ARG A 72 -3.82 -13.70 -8.20
C ARG A 72 -4.36 -12.36 -8.69
N ILE A 73 -4.25 -11.30 -7.86
CA ILE A 73 -4.67 -9.95 -8.24
C ILE A 73 -3.82 -9.42 -9.40
N ILE A 74 -2.50 -9.64 -9.37
CA ILE A 74 -1.58 -9.24 -10.44
C ILE A 74 -2.02 -9.88 -11.76
N GLY A 75 -2.26 -11.20 -11.79
CA GLY A 75 -2.74 -11.86 -12.99
C GLY A 75 -4.08 -11.32 -13.51
N LEU A 76 -4.99 -10.89 -12.61
CA LEU A 76 -6.24 -10.25 -13.02
C LEU A 76 -6.03 -8.83 -13.56
N LEU A 77 -5.11 -8.06 -13.01
CA LEU A 77 -4.76 -6.73 -13.53
C LEU A 77 -4.16 -6.83 -14.93
N GLU A 78 -3.21 -7.73 -15.14
CA GLU A 78 -2.60 -7.98 -16.45
C GLU A 78 -3.62 -8.46 -17.48
N ALA A 79 -4.53 -9.36 -17.11
CA ALA A 79 -5.63 -9.83 -17.97
C ALA A 79 -6.61 -8.70 -18.35
N ASN A 80 -6.65 -7.62 -17.59
CA ASN A 80 -7.42 -6.40 -17.87
C ASN A 80 -6.56 -5.27 -18.44
N GLU A 81 -5.41 -5.59 -19.02
CA GLU A 81 -4.50 -4.66 -19.72
C GLU A 81 -3.87 -3.58 -18.83
N ILE A 82 -3.86 -3.76 -17.51
CA ILE A 82 -3.13 -2.90 -16.59
C ILE A 82 -1.72 -3.46 -16.39
N HIS A 83 -0.76 -2.90 -17.12
CA HIS A 83 0.65 -3.35 -17.10
C HIS A 83 1.55 -2.50 -16.20
N LYS A 84 1.10 -1.32 -15.78
CA LYS A 84 1.83 -0.49 -14.83
C LYS A 84 1.40 -0.84 -13.41
N ILE A 85 2.06 -1.84 -12.85
CA ILE A 85 1.77 -2.37 -11.53
C ILE A 85 3.00 -2.20 -10.65
N ASP A 86 2.84 -1.63 -9.47
CA ASP A 86 3.90 -1.44 -8.49
C ASP A 86 3.53 -2.09 -7.16
N LEU A 87 4.55 -2.54 -6.43
CA LEU A 87 4.43 -3.27 -5.18
C LEU A 87 4.69 -2.38 -3.96
N ILE A 88 3.84 -2.52 -2.95
CA ILE A 88 4.05 -1.99 -1.60
C ILE A 88 3.98 -3.16 -0.63
N ILE A 89 5.04 -3.41 0.12
CA ILE A 89 5.08 -4.39 1.20
C ILE A 89 4.78 -3.66 2.51
N ASN A 90 3.68 -4.06 3.16
CA ASN A 90 3.21 -3.44 4.38
C ASN A 90 3.45 -4.36 5.59
N ARG A 91 3.58 -3.78 6.78
CA ARG A 91 3.71 -4.47 8.05
C ARG A 91 4.92 -5.43 8.13
N ILE A 92 6.05 -5.05 7.51
CA ILE A 92 7.25 -5.85 7.62
C ILE A 92 7.87 -5.73 9.03
N ARG A 93 8.23 -6.88 9.60
CA ARG A 93 8.88 -6.97 10.90
C ARG A 93 10.30 -7.48 10.75
N HIS A 94 11.23 -6.56 10.85
CA HIS A 94 12.65 -6.86 10.64
C HIS A 94 13.20 -7.95 11.58
N ASP A 95 12.75 -7.98 12.84
CA ASP A 95 13.12 -9.00 13.82
C ASP A 95 12.66 -10.41 13.38
N MET A 96 11.49 -10.53 12.75
CA MET A 96 10.98 -11.80 12.23
C MET A 96 11.71 -12.21 10.94
N VAL A 97 12.02 -11.26 10.07
CA VAL A 97 12.80 -11.53 8.85
C VAL A 97 14.20 -12.06 9.21
N LYS A 98 14.87 -11.44 10.18
CA LYS A 98 16.19 -11.92 10.66
C LYS A 98 16.19 -13.34 11.21
N ARG A 99 15.08 -13.78 11.83
CA ARG A 99 14.95 -15.15 12.37
C ARG A 99 14.48 -16.16 11.32
N GLY A 100 14.09 -15.71 10.12
CA GLY A 100 13.48 -16.56 9.11
C GLY A 100 12.02 -16.89 9.36
N ASP A 101 11.34 -16.17 10.27
CA ASP A 101 9.92 -16.35 10.61
C ASP A 101 9.00 -15.56 9.66
N MET A 102 9.55 -14.67 8.84
CA MET A 102 8.85 -13.82 7.88
C MET A 102 9.69 -13.69 6.60
N MET A 103 9.04 -13.64 5.44
CA MET A 103 9.74 -13.41 4.18
C MET A 103 10.41 -12.04 4.17
N SER A 104 11.58 -11.97 3.53
CA SER A 104 12.26 -10.69 3.27
C SER A 104 11.55 -9.91 2.16
N SER A 105 11.87 -8.64 2.01
CA SER A 105 11.41 -7.83 0.88
C SER A 105 11.88 -8.39 -0.46
N GLU A 106 13.10 -8.91 -0.50
CA GLU A 106 13.72 -9.54 -1.65
C GLU A 106 12.94 -10.80 -2.07
N ASP A 107 12.60 -11.68 -1.13
CA ASP A 107 11.82 -12.88 -1.40
C ASP A 107 10.44 -12.53 -2.02
N VAL A 108 9.78 -11.51 -1.47
CA VAL A 108 8.46 -11.08 -1.97
C VAL A 108 8.56 -10.48 -3.37
N VAL A 109 9.59 -9.67 -3.64
CA VAL A 109 9.85 -9.09 -4.97
C VAL A 109 10.17 -10.18 -5.99
N ASP A 110 10.98 -11.17 -5.62
CA ASP A 110 11.35 -12.29 -6.50
C ASP A 110 10.12 -13.14 -6.86
N ILE A 111 9.22 -13.39 -5.90
CA ILE A 111 7.99 -14.16 -6.13
C ILE A 111 7.01 -13.40 -7.02
N LEU A 112 6.74 -12.13 -6.72
CA LEU A 112 5.72 -11.35 -7.41
C LEU A 112 6.22 -10.66 -8.68
N SER A 113 7.53 -10.58 -8.88
CA SER A 113 8.19 -9.99 -10.05
C SER A 113 7.73 -8.56 -10.39
N LEU A 114 7.40 -7.76 -9.37
CA LEU A 114 6.96 -6.37 -9.51
C LEU A 114 7.99 -5.37 -8.98
N PRO A 115 8.04 -4.16 -9.55
CA PRO A 115 8.86 -3.08 -9.01
C PRO A 115 8.37 -2.67 -7.62
N LEU A 116 9.26 -2.73 -6.63
CA LEU A 116 8.98 -2.30 -5.26
C LEU A 116 9.05 -0.77 -5.17
N ILE A 117 7.97 -0.13 -4.73
CA ILE A 117 7.94 1.32 -4.47
C ILE A 117 7.71 1.66 -3.01
N GLY A 118 7.34 0.70 -2.18
CA GLY A 118 7.06 0.93 -0.76
C GLY A 118 7.42 -0.23 0.14
N LEU A 119 8.08 0.10 1.25
CA LEU A 119 8.37 -0.83 2.33
C LEU A 119 7.96 -0.17 3.64
N VAL A 120 6.85 -0.63 4.23
CA VAL A 120 6.26 -0.04 5.43
C VAL A 120 6.46 -0.98 6.61
N PRO A 121 7.16 -0.55 7.67
CA PRO A 121 7.33 -1.36 8.85
C PRO A 121 6.01 -1.55 9.62
N ASP A 122 5.92 -2.62 10.40
CA ASP A 122 4.86 -2.79 11.40
C ASP A 122 5.12 -1.80 12.55
N ASP A 123 4.29 -0.76 12.65
CA ASP A 123 4.48 0.39 13.54
C ASP A 123 3.18 0.63 14.31
N GLU A 124 3.22 0.56 15.64
CA GLU A 124 2.07 0.76 16.51
C GLU A 124 1.44 2.15 16.36
N ASN A 125 2.23 3.14 15.96
CA ASN A 125 1.73 4.50 15.71
C ASN A 125 0.68 4.54 14.59
N VAL A 126 0.67 3.56 13.68
CA VAL A 126 -0.39 3.43 12.66
C VAL A 126 -1.74 3.20 13.32
N VAL A 127 -1.80 2.28 14.30
CA VAL A 127 -3.04 1.97 15.03
C VAL A 127 -3.47 3.18 15.87
N ILE A 128 -2.53 3.83 16.56
CA ILE A 128 -2.80 5.01 17.38
C ILE A 128 -3.39 6.14 16.54
N ALA A 129 -2.74 6.51 15.43
CA ALA A 129 -3.19 7.57 14.55
C ALA A 129 -4.55 7.25 13.92
N THR A 130 -4.76 6.00 13.48
CA THR A 130 -6.03 5.54 12.91
C THR A 130 -7.18 5.68 13.93
N ASN A 131 -6.95 5.30 15.19
CA ASN A 131 -7.97 5.44 16.25
C ASN A 131 -8.28 6.90 16.59
N GLN A 132 -7.33 7.80 16.36
CA GLN A 132 -7.51 9.24 16.55
C GLN A 132 -8.10 9.94 15.32
N GLY A 133 -8.23 9.23 14.18
CA GLY A 133 -8.67 9.80 12.91
C GLY A 133 -7.64 10.73 12.28
N GLU A 134 -6.35 10.59 12.65
CA GLU A 134 -5.27 11.42 12.16
C GLU A 134 -4.42 10.70 11.11
N PRO A 135 -4.00 11.39 10.03
CA PRO A 135 -3.10 10.80 9.05
C PRO A 135 -1.68 10.71 9.61
N LEU A 136 -1.05 9.54 9.45
CA LEU A 136 0.33 9.33 9.90
C LEU A 136 1.38 9.93 8.95
N VAL A 137 0.98 10.23 7.71
CA VAL A 137 1.87 10.83 6.70
C VAL A 137 2.37 12.21 7.17
N GLY A 138 3.70 12.41 7.09
CA GLY A 138 4.33 13.64 7.57
C GLY A 138 4.74 13.60 9.04
N SER A 139 4.41 12.55 9.79
CA SER A 139 4.95 12.33 11.13
C SER A 139 6.41 11.85 11.07
N ASN A 140 7.11 11.97 12.21
CA ASN A 140 8.49 11.48 12.33
C ASN A 140 8.61 9.98 12.61
N THR A 141 7.50 9.23 12.63
CA THR A 141 7.49 7.78 12.80
C THR A 141 8.09 7.06 11.59
N LEU A 142 8.50 5.81 11.77
CA LEU A 142 9.05 5.01 10.66
C LEU A 142 8.00 4.78 9.55
N ALA A 143 6.78 4.42 9.93
CA ALA A 143 5.69 4.24 8.96
C ALA A 143 5.30 5.56 8.28
N GLY A 144 5.27 6.68 9.02
CA GLY A 144 4.97 8.00 8.44
C GLY A 144 5.97 8.41 7.36
N LYS A 145 7.27 8.19 7.62
CA LYS A 145 8.34 8.40 6.63
C LYS A 145 8.24 7.44 5.44
N ALA A 146 7.87 6.17 5.70
CA ALA A 146 7.66 5.19 4.64
C ALA A 146 6.54 5.64 3.68
N TYR A 147 5.40 6.06 4.21
CA TYR A 147 4.29 6.59 3.41
C TYR A 147 4.70 7.83 2.61
N GLN A 148 5.44 8.76 3.22
CA GLN A 148 5.95 9.93 2.50
C GLN A 148 6.88 9.54 1.34
N ASN A 149 7.78 8.59 1.55
CA ASN A 149 8.68 8.08 0.51
C ASN A 149 7.92 7.37 -0.63
N ILE A 150 6.84 6.63 -0.31
CA ILE A 150 5.94 6.04 -1.30
C ILE A 150 5.33 7.15 -2.17
N CYS A 151 4.80 8.21 -1.54
CA CYS A 151 4.25 9.35 -2.28
C CYS A 151 5.29 9.95 -3.25
N TYR A 152 6.52 10.15 -2.81
CA TYR A 152 7.57 10.68 -3.67
C TYR A 152 7.86 9.75 -4.87
N ARG A 153 7.91 8.43 -4.67
CA ARG A 153 8.14 7.46 -5.76
C ARG A 153 6.95 7.38 -6.72
N VAL A 154 5.72 7.48 -6.21
CA VAL A 154 4.52 7.60 -7.06
C VAL A 154 4.59 8.84 -7.95
N LEU A 155 5.14 9.95 -7.43
CA LEU A 155 5.39 11.19 -8.18
C LEU A 155 6.62 11.13 -9.11
N GLY A 156 7.28 9.97 -9.23
CA GLY A 156 8.45 9.76 -10.08
C GLY A 156 9.76 10.29 -9.52
N ARG A 157 9.82 10.61 -8.22
CA ARG A 157 11.07 11.02 -7.57
C ARG A 157 11.86 9.81 -7.11
N GLU A 158 13.16 9.81 -7.34
CA GLU A 158 14.07 8.81 -6.80
C GLU A 158 14.34 9.10 -5.31
N VAL A 159 13.89 8.19 -4.46
CA VAL A 159 14.10 8.25 -3.01
C VAL A 159 14.62 6.88 -2.56
N PRO A 160 15.77 6.81 -1.86
CA PRO A 160 16.30 5.54 -1.37
C PRO A 160 15.33 4.90 -0.35
N PHE A 161 15.34 3.58 -0.28
CA PHE A 161 14.63 2.85 0.78
C PHE A 161 15.27 3.15 2.14
N MET A 162 14.44 3.22 3.17
CA MET A 162 14.92 3.42 4.54
C MET A 162 15.58 2.14 5.04
N ASP A 163 16.68 2.32 5.76
CA ASP A 163 17.31 1.25 6.52
C ASP A 163 16.48 0.99 7.80
N LEU A 164 15.65 -0.04 7.76
CA LEU A 164 14.81 -0.43 8.90
C LEU A 164 15.62 -0.93 10.11
N GLU A 165 16.87 -1.38 9.90
CA GLU A 165 17.76 -1.81 11.00
C GLU A 165 18.17 -0.65 11.89
N LYS A 166 18.54 0.48 11.30
CA LYS A 166 19.04 1.65 12.04
C LYS A 166 17.95 2.31 12.87
N GLY A 167 16.70 2.28 12.43
CA GLY A 167 15.57 2.81 13.19
C GLY A 167 15.32 2.08 14.52
N ILE A 168 15.40 0.76 14.50
CA ILE A 168 15.19 -0.10 15.69
C ILE A 168 16.39 -0.02 16.65
N SER A 169 17.63 0.03 16.15
CA SER A 169 18.84 0.09 16.97
C SER A 169 18.94 1.36 17.82
N PHE A 170 18.43 2.49 17.36
CA PHE A 170 18.48 3.74 18.11
C PHE A 170 17.50 3.73 19.30
N TRP A 171 16.28 3.27 19.11
CA TRP A 171 15.26 3.20 20.16
C TRP A 171 15.51 2.10 21.18
N ALA A 172 16.00 0.93 20.76
CA ALA A 172 16.40 -0.15 21.68
C ALA A 172 17.58 0.26 22.60
N ARG A 173 18.49 1.12 22.13
CA ARG A 173 19.56 1.69 22.95
C ARG A 173 19.07 2.71 23.97
N VAL A 174 18.04 3.49 23.63
CA VAL A 174 17.48 4.51 24.54
C VAL A 174 16.58 3.86 25.60
N SER A 175 15.75 2.87 25.25
CA SER A 175 14.90 2.18 26.22
C SER A 175 15.66 1.27 27.19
N GLY A 176 16.80 0.70 26.76
CA GLY A 176 17.69 -0.10 27.62
C GLY A 176 18.41 0.68 28.72
N ILE A 177 18.44 2.02 28.64
CA ILE A 177 19.08 2.89 29.64
C ILE A 177 18.11 3.19 30.82
N PHE A 178 16.80 3.07 30.62
CA PHE A 178 15.80 3.38 31.64
C PHE A 178 15.30 2.17 32.45
N HIS A 179 15.84 0.94 32.23
CA HIS A 179 15.48 -0.26 32.98
C HIS A 179 16.62 -0.81 33.85
N LYS A 180 17.54 0.03 34.31
CA LYS A 180 18.48 -0.28 35.39
C LYS A 180 18.40 0.82 36.45
N SER A 181 17.44 0.70 37.33
CA SER A 181 17.45 1.23 38.70
C SER A 181 16.52 0.36 39.53
#